data_43e6badd0d7885463eef99396011acba
#
_entry.id   43e6badd0d7885463eef99396011acba
#
_cell.length_a   1.000
_cell.length_b   1.000
_cell.length_c   1.000
_cell.angle_alpha   90.00
_cell.angle_beta   90.00
_cell.angle_gamma   90.00
#
_symmetry.space_group_name_H-M   'P 1'
#
loop_
_entity.id
_entity.type
_entity.pdbx_description
1 polymer ?
#
loop_
_entity_poly.entity_id
_entity_poly.type
_entity_poly.pdbx_seq_one_letter_code
_entity_poly.pdbx_strand_id
1 'polypeptide(L)' 'MATKASDLFVQCLENEGCEYIFGVPGEENLDMLDSLSRSTKIKLILTRHEQGAGFMAATYGRHTGKTGVCM' A
#
# COMPACT_ATOMS: atom_id res chain seq x y z
N MET A 1 12.30 -14.26 -16.95
CA MET A 1 12.83 -13.59 -15.76
C MET A 1 11.83 -13.72 -14.62
N ALA A 2 12.30 -14.14 -13.45
CA ALA A 2 11.40 -14.35 -12.32
C ALA A 2 10.91 -13.00 -11.77
N THR A 3 9.62 -12.90 -11.49
CA THR A 3 9.04 -11.71 -10.88
C THR A 3 9.12 -11.85 -9.36
N LYS A 4 9.54 -10.80 -8.67
CA LYS A 4 9.57 -10.81 -7.21
C LYS A 4 8.15 -10.98 -6.66
N ALA A 5 8.03 -11.71 -5.55
CA ALA A 5 6.73 -11.90 -4.90
C ALA A 5 6.09 -10.56 -4.51
N SER A 6 6.90 -9.60 -4.04
CA SER A 6 6.39 -8.27 -3.69
C SER A 6 5.85 -7.52 -4.92
N ASP A 7 6.48 -7.69 -6.08
CA ASP A 7 5.98 -7.08 -7.32
C ASP A 7 4.63 -7.66 -7.71
N LEU A 8 4.46 -8.97 -7.59
CA LEU A 8 3.17 -9.62 -7.85
C LEU A 8 2.10 -9.13 -6.89
N PHE A 9 2.46 -8.97 -5.62
CA PHE A 9 1.52 -8.49 -4.62
C PHE A 9 1.03 -7.08 -4.98
N VAL A 10 1.94 -6.20 -5.38
CA VAL A 10 1.59 -4.84 -5.79
C VAL A 10 0.69 -4.87 -7.03
N GLN A 11 0.99 -5.74 -8.01
CA GLN A 11 0.14 -5.89 -9.18
C GLN A 11 -1.27 -6.32 -8.81
N CYS A 12 -1.40 -7.23 -7.85
CA CYS A 12 -2.71 -7.68 -7.38
C CYS A 12 -3.49 -6.51 -6.77
N LEU A 13 -2.83 -5.68 -5.97
CA LEU A 13 -3.47 -4.50 -5.39
C LEU A 13 -3.89 -3.51 -6.47
N GLU A 14 -3.05 -3.30 -7.47
CA GLU A 14 -3.39 -2.43 -8.60
C GLU A 14 -4.62 -2.94 -9.35
N ASN A 15 -4.68 -4.26 -9.56
CA ASN A 15 -5.81 -4.88 -10.25
C ASN A 15 -7.11 -4.78 -9.47
N GLU A 16 -7.01 -4.72 -8.14
CA GLU A 16 -8.18 -4.53 -7.27
C GLU A 16 -8.61 -3.07 -7.14
N GLY A 17 -7.93 -2.18 -7.83
CA GLY A 17 -8.28 -0.77 -7.81
C GLY A 17 -7.73 0.01 -6.63
N CYS A 18 -6.73 -0.54 -5.94
CA CYS A 18 -6.07 0.15 -4.83
C CYS A 18 -5.32 1.37 -5.36
N GLU A 19 -5.58 2.54 -4.79
CA GLU A 19 -4.91 3.77 -5.19
C GLU A 19 -3.92 4.29 -4.16
N TYR A 20 -4.15 3.96 -2.88
CA TYR A 20 -3.34 4.46 -1.78
C TYR A 20 -3.05 3.35 -0.79
N ILE A 21 -1.82 3.37 -0.27
CA ILE A 21 -1.43 2.53 0.86
C ILE A 21 -0.92 3.48 1.95
N PHE A 22 -1.41 3.31 3.17
CA PHE A 22 -1.01 4.12 4.31
C PHE A 22 -0.08 3.29 5.17
N GLY A 23 1.09 3.82 5.50
CA GLY A 23 2.03 3.00 6.24
C GLY A 23 3.23 3.71 6.81
N VAL A 24 3.92 2.97 7.66
CA VAL A 24 5.19 3.37 8.25
C VAL A 24 6.28 2.50 7.63
N PRO A 25 7.29 3.09 6.97
CA PRO A 25 8.37 2.30 6.38
C PRO A 25 9.17 1.59 7.49
N GLY A 26 9.60 0.37 7.22
CA GLY A 26 10.40 -0.41 8.15
C GLY A 26 11.15 -1.50 7.44
N GLU A 27 12.06 -2.15 8.16
CA GLU A 27 12.88 -3.21 7.57
C GLU A 27 12.05 -4.40 7.08
N GLU A 28 10.97 -4.70 7.77
CA GLU A 28 10.13 -5.86 7.45
C GLU A 28 9.38 -5.69 6.14
N ASN A 29 9.20 -4.47 5.67
CA ASN A 29 8.45 -4.21 4.44
C ASN A 29 9.27 -3.52 3.35
N LEU A 30 10.62 -3.64 3.40
CA LEU A 30 11.49 -3.02 2.41
C LEU A 30 11.21 -3.49 0.99
N ASP A 31 10.98 -4.79 0.80
CA ASP A 31 10.68 -5.32 -0.54
C ASP A 31 9.36 -4.74 -1.07
N MET A 32 8.37 -4.59 -0.22
CA MET A 32 7.11 -3.96 -0.60
C MET A 32 7.31 -2.49 -0.97
N LEU A 33 8.11 -1.77 -0.18
CA LEU A 33 8.42 -0.36 -0.47
C LEU A 33 9.13 -0.22 -1.80
N ASP A 34 10.08 -1.12 -2.08
CA ASP A 34 10.79 -1.12 -3.35
C ASP A 34 9.83 -1.35 -4.52
N SER A 35 8.95 -2.34 -4.40
CA SER A 35 7.95 -2.61 -5.45
C SER A 35 6.98 -1.46 -5.62
N LEU A 36 6.54 -0.85 -4.52
CA LEU A 36 5.64 0.31 -4.57
C LEU A 36 6.29 1.52 -5.24
N SER A 37 7.61 1.68 -5.07
CA SER A 37 8.32 2.81 -5.69
C SER A 37 8.25 2.77 -7.20
N ARG A 38 8.04 1.60 -7.79
CA ARG A 38 7.91 1.41 -9.23
C ARG A 38 6.47 1.45 -9.72
N SER A 39 5.50 1.51 -8.81
CA SER A 39 4.09 1.57 -9.18
C SER A 39 3.70 2.97 -9.62
N THR A 40 2.97 3.08 -10.72
CA THR A 40 2.42 4.34 -11.18
C THR A 40 0.96 4.52 -10.78
N LYS A 41 0.34 3.47 -10.22
CA LYS A 41 -1.08 3.47 -9.87
C LYS A 41 -1.34 3.59 -8.38
N ILE A 42 -0.39 3.19 -7.54
CA ILE A 42 -0.53 3.19 -6.10
C ILE A 42 0.41 4.22 -5.49
N LYS A 43 -0.11 5.07 -4.65
CA LYS A 43 0.68 6.07 -3.93
C LYS A 43 0.78 5.67 -2.47
N LEU A 44 2.00 5.65 -1.95
CA LEU A 44 2.25 5.39 -0.55
C LEU A 44 2.14 6.69 0.23
N ILE A 45 1.28 6.69 1.24
CA ILE A 45 1.12 7.82 2.15
C ILE A 45 1.84 7.46 3.44
N LEU A 46 2.90 8.19 3.74
CA LEU A 46 3.70 7.92 4.93
C LEU A 46 2.99 8.43 6.17
N THR A 47 2.99 7.63 7.22
CA THR A 47 2.44 8.01 8.51
C THR A 47 3.52 7.85 9.56
N ARG A 48 3.32 8.46 10.72
CA ARG A 48 4.29 8.37 11.82
C ARG A 48 4.04 7.20 12.75
N HIS A 49 2.80 6.73 12.77
CA HIS A 49 2.38 5.61 13.62
C HIS A 49 1.52 4.67 12.83
N GLU A 50 1.67 3.38 13.09
CA GLU A 50 0.87 2.33 12.44
C GLU A 50 -0.61 2.50 12.71
N GLN A 51 -0.95 2.95 13.92
CA GLN A 51 -2.33 3.21 14.31
C GLN A 51 -2.93 4.32 13.44
N GLY A 52 -2.16 5.37 13.17
CA GLY A 52 -2.59 6.44 12.26
C GLY A 52 -2.85 5.93 10.86
N ALA A 53 -1.99 5.03 10.36
CA ALA A 53 -2.18 4.42 9.05
C ALA A 53 -3.48 3.60 9.01
N GLY A 54 -3.77 2.85 10.07
CA GLY A 54 -5.00 2.07 10.17
C GLY A 54 -6.24 2.95 10.13
N PHE A 55 -6.23 4.06 10.87
CA PHE A 55 -7.36 4.99 10.87
C PHE A 55 -7.53 5.66 9.51
N MET A 56 -6.45 6.04 8.85
CA MET A 56 -6.52 6.63 7.52
C MET A 56 -7.10 5.64 6.51
N ALA A 57 -6.65 4.39 6.55
CA ALA A 57 -7.16 3.36 5.65
C ALA A 57 -8.64 3.09 5.88
N ALA A 58 -9.06 3.02 7.14
CA ALA A 58 -10.46 2.81 7.49
C ALA A 58 -11.33 3.96 7.01
N THR A 59 -10.89 5.19 7.22
CA THR A 59 -11.63 6.38 6.79
C THR A 59 -11.73 6.45 5.27
N TYR A 60 -10.62 6.17 4.59
CA TYR A 60 -10.58 6.14 3.13
C TYR A 60 -11.59 5.14 2.57
N GLY A 61 -11.62 3.92 3.13
CA GLY A 61 -12.56 2.91 2.69
C GLY A 61 -13.99 3.32 2.92
N ARG A 62 -14.26 3.97 4.06
CA ARG A 62 -15.61 4.40 4.42
C ARG A 62 -16.12 5.51 3.50
N HIS A 63 -15.25 6.45 3.14
CA HIS A 63 -15.64 7.58 2.29
C HIS A 63 -15.71 7.26 0.81
N THR A 64 -14.85 6.40 0.33
CA THR A 64 -14.74 6.14 -1.11
C THR A 64 -15.44 4.87 -1.56
N GLY A 65 -15.74 3.96 -0.64
CA GLY A 65 -16.23 2.63 -0.98
C GLY A 65 -15.16 1.73 -1.58
N LYS A 66 -13.92 2.19 -1.62
CA LYS A 66 -12.79 1.40 -2.11
C LYS A 66 -12.05 0.76 -0.95
N THR A 67 -11.21 -0.23 -1.23
CA THR A 67 -10.43 -0.90 -0.22
C THR A 67 -9.36 0.04 0.36
N GLY A 68 -9.34 0.19 1.67
CA GLY A 68 -8.28 0.90 2.36
C GLY A 68 -7.20 -0.09 2.78
N VAL A 69 -5.95 0.21 2.45
CA VAL A 69 -4.82 -0.68 2.75
C VAL A 69 -3.82 0.06 3.64
N CYS A 70 -3.39 -0.61 4.70
CA CYS A 70 -2.31 -0.10 5.56
C CYS A 70 -1.25 -1.18 5.75
N MET A 71 -0.04 -0.74 6.01
CA MET A 71 1.05 -1.67 6.28
C MET A 71 2.08 -1.09 7.25
#